data_d59cacd044d4604cccb7d3dd2eedb112
#
_entry.id   d59cacd044d4604cccb7d3dd2eedb112
#
_cell.length_a   1.000
_cell.length_b   1.000
_cell.length_c   1.000
_cell.angle_alpha   90.00
_cell.angle_beta   90.00
_cell.angle_gamma   90.00
#
_symmetry.space_group_name_H-M   'P 1'
#
loop_
_entity.id
_entity.type
_entity.pdbx_description
1 polymer ?
#
loop_
_entity_poly.entity_id
_entity_poly.type
_entity_poly.pdbx_seq_one_letter_code
_entity_poly.pdbx_strand_id
1 'polypeptide(L)'
;MSTSMREMLEAGVHFGHQTRFWNPKMAPYIFGHRNRILIINLEKSLPMYEEAMKFVRQLSSNRGNIMIVGTKRTARDTVASEARRAGIPYVDQRWLGGMLTNFKTVKTSIKRL
;
A
#
# COMPACT_ATOMS: atom_id res chain seq x y z
N MET A 1 -8.65 15.17 -4.05
CA MET A 1 -7.47 15.59 -4.82
C MET A 1 -7.08 14.50 -5.79
N SER A 2 -6.85 14.87 -7.04
CA SER A 2 -6.34 13.92 -8.02
C SER A 2 -4.82 13.93 -7.98
N THR A 3 -4.22 12.76 -8.15
CA THR A 3 -2.78 12.61 -8.25
C THR A 3 -2.42 12.46 -9.72
N SER A 4 -1.41 13.21 -10.18
CA SER A 4 -0.95 13.13 -11.56
C SER A 4 0.11 12.04 -11.71
N MET A 5 0.31 11.61 -12.96
CA MET A 5 1.37 10.68 -13.30
C MET A 5 2.75 11.23 -12.91
N ARG A 6 2.94 12.54 -13.08
CA ARG A 6 4.18 13.22 -12.71
C ARG A 6 4.47 13.10 -11.22
N GLU A 7 3.45 13.30 -10.38
CA GLU A 7 3.58 13.15 -8.94
C GLU A 7 3.94 11.72 -8.55
N MET A 8 3.36 10.73 -9.23
CA MET A 8 3.71 9.33 -9.03
C MET A 8 5.17 9.05 -9.38
N LEU A 9 5.66 9.61 -10.48
CA LEU A 9 7.07 9.48 -10.86
C LEU A 9 7.99 10.09 -9.81
N GLU A 10 7.67 11.29 -9.35
CA GLU A 10 8.46 11.99 -8.33
C GLU A 10 8.50 11.21 -7.02
N ALA A 11 7.40 10.55 -6.66
CA ALA A 11 7.33 9.72 -5.45
C ALA A 11 8.01 8.36 -5.60
N GLY A 12 8.43 7.98 -6.80
CA GLY A 12 9.13 6.71 -7.03
C GLY A 12 8.21 5.49 -7.08
N VAL A 13 6.89 5.67 -7.24
CA VAL A 13 5.96 4.53 -7.26
C VAL A 13 6.06 3.68 -8.52
N HIS A 14 6.84 4.13 -9.52
CA HIS A 14 7.09 3.35 -10.73
C HIS A 14 8.20 2.30 -10.55
N PHE A 15 8.94 2.32 -9.44
CA PHE A 15 9.97 1.33 -9.18
C PHE A 15 9.37 0.04 -8.65
N GLY A 16 9.60 -1.06 -9.38
CA GLY A 16 9.20 -2.39 -8.96
C GLY A 16 10.37 -3.18 -8.37
N HIS A 17 10.23 -4.49 -8.32
CA HIS A 17 11.27 -5.38 -7.85
C HIS A 17 12.43 -5.47 -8.84
N GLN A 18 13.58 -5.96 -8.37
CA GLN A 18 14.67 -6.34 -9.27
C GLN A 18 14.14 -7.42 -10.22
N THR A 19 14.66 -7.41 -11.47
CA THR A 19 14.16 -8.32 -12.51
C THR A 19 14.19 -9.79 -12.12
N ARG A 20 15.17 -10.21 -11.31
CA ARG A 20 15.29 -11.61 -10.86
C ARG A 20 14.23 -12.05 -9.85
N PHE A 21 13.52 -11.10 -9.24
CA PHE A 21 12.51 -11.38 -8.20
C PHE A 21 11.07 -11.14 -8.68
N TRP A 22 10.88 -10.89 -9.97
CA TRP A 22 9.56 -10.53 -10.45
C TRP A 22 8.59 -11.72 -10.45
N ASN A 23 7.32 -11.40 -10.35
CA ASN A 23 6.25 -12.37 -10.51
C ASN A 23 5.66 -12.20 -11.92
N PRO A 24 5.64 -13.27 -12.75
CA PRO A 24 5.09 -13.17 -14.11
C PRO A 24 3.66 -12.66 -14.19
N LYS A 25 2.87 -12.80 -13.13
CA LYS A 25 1.51 -12.26 -13.06
C LYS A 25 1.46 -10.74 -13.16
N MET A 26 2.58 -10.09 -12.90
CA MET A 26 2.70 -8.63 -13.02
C MET A 26 2.97 -8.15 -14.45
N ALA A 27 3.18 -9.06 -15.40
CA ALA A 27 3.53 -8.69 -16.76
C ALA A 27 2.60 -7.64 -17.39
N PRO A 28 1.25 -7.71 -17.22
CA PRO A 28 0.36 -6.68 -17.79
C PRO A 28 0.60 -5.28 -17.23
N TYR A 29 1.24 -5.16 -16.07
CA TYR A 29 1.41 -3.90 -15.37
C TYR A 29 2.83 -3.36 -15.43
N ILE A 30 3.73 -4.04 -16.13
CA ILE A 30 5.13 -3.66 -16.24
C ILE A 30 5.35 -2.93 -17.56
N PHE A 31 5.95 -1.74 -17.49
CA PHE A 31 6.34 -0.97 -18.66
C PHE A 31 7.60 -1.53 -19.32
N GLY A 32 8.60 -1.89 -18.50
CA GLY A 32 9.87 -2.40 -18.96
C GLY A 32 10.82 -2.56 -17.79
N HIS A 33 12.12 -2.49 -18.08
CA HIS A 33 13.12 -2.54 -17.02
C HIS A 33 14.25 -1.57 -17.30
N ARG A 34 14.92 -1.11 -16.25
CA ARG A 34 16.07 -0.23 -16.34
C ARG A 34 17.01 -0.54 -15.18
N ASN A 35 18.30 -0.73 -15.47
CA ASN A 35 19.28 -1.07 -14.44
C ASN A 35 18.87 -2.28 -13.61
N ARG A 36 18.29 -3.30 -14.25
CA ARG A 36 17.82 -4.54 -13.62
C ARG A 36 16.67 -4.34 -12.63
N ILE A 37 16.00 -3.21 -12.70
CA ILE A 37 14.80 -2.92 -11.91
C ILE A 37 13.62 -2.81 -12.85
N LEU A 38 12.53 -3.52 -12.52
CA LEU A 38 11.30 -3.42 -13.30
C LEU A 38 10.66 -2.05 -13.10
N ILE A 39 10.11 -1.50 -14.16
CA ILE A 39 9.40 -0.23 -14.13
C ILE A 39 7.91 -0.51 -14.29
N ILE A 40 7.13 -0.11 -13.30
CA ILE A 40 5.68 -0.26 -13.32
C ILE A 40 5.08 0.76 -14.28
N ASN A 41 4.14 0.31 -15.10
CA ASN A 41 3.48 1.17 -16.08
C ASN A 41 2.45 2.07 -15.40
N LEU A 42 2.77 3.34 -15.24
CA LEU A 42 1.90 4.30 -14.56
C LEU A 42 0.64 4.63 -15.36
N GLU A 43 0.62 4.40 -16.67
CA GLU A 43 -0.59 4.56 -17.47
C GLU A 43 -1.68 3.60 -17.01
N LYS A 44 -1.29 2.46 -16.45
CA LYS A 44 -2.22 1.49 -15.85
C LYS A 44 -2.44 1.73 -14.37
N SER A 45 -1.40 2.15 -13.65
CA SER A 45 -1.49 2.40 -12.21
C SER A 45 -2.34 3.61 -11.86
N LEU A 46 -2.27 4.67 -12.65
CA LEU A 46 -3.01 5.90 -12.36
C LEU A 46 -4.53 5.69 -12.34
N PRO A 47 -5.15 5.06 -13.36
CA PRO A 47 -6.59 4.77 -13.28
C PRO A 47 -6.97 3.86 -12.12
N MET A 48 -6.13 2.89 -11.79
CA MET A 48 -6.36 1.99 -10.65
C MET A 48 -6.31 2.77 -9.32
N TYR A 49 -5.36 3.70 -9.21
CA TYR A 49 -5.27 4.58 -8.05
C TYR A 49 -6.51 5.46 -7.91
N GLU A 50 -6.97 6.05 -8.99
CA GLU A 50 -8.16 6.89 -8.98
C GLU A 50 -9.40 6.11 -8.56
N GLU A 51 -9.54 4.88 -9.03
CA GLU A 51 -10.61 3.98 -8.65
C GLU A 51 -10.55 3.62 -7.16
N ALA A 52 -9.36 3.32 -6.66
CA ALA A 52 -9.14 3.05 -5.25
C ALA A 52 -9.51 4.25 -4.38
N MET A 53 -9.13 5.45 -4.79
CA MET A 53 -9.46 6.68 -4.07
C MET A 53 -10.97 6.95 -4.04
N LYS A 54 -11.65 6.65 -5.15
CA LYS A 54 -13.11 6.76 -5.23
C LYS A 54 -13.78 5.80 -4.23
N PHE A 55 -13.30 4.57 -4.17
CA PHE A 55 -13.79 3.57 -3.23
C PHE A 55 -13.59 4.02 -1.78
N VAL A 56 -12.40 4.53 -1.47
CA VAL A 56 -12.08 5.02 -0.12
C VAL A 56 -12.99 6.18 0.29
N ARG A 57 -13.25 7.13 -0.63
CA ARG A 57 -14.17 8.23 -0.36
C ARG A 57 -15.57 7.75 -0.05
N GLN A 58 -16.08 6.80 -0.84
CA GLN A 58 -17.41 6.24 -0.62
C GLN A 58 -17.49 5.53 0.72
N LEU A 59 -16.48 4.73 1.05
CA LEU A 59 -16.43 4.00 2.31
C LEU A 59 -16.38 4.96 3.49
N SER A 60 -15.58 6.00 3.40
CA SER A 60 -15.45 7.01 4.44
C SER A 60 -16.74 7.80 4.62
N SER A 61 -17.42 8.17 3.52
CA SER A 61 -18.70 8.87 3.56
C SER A 61 -19.79 8.04 4.25
N ASN A 62 -19.73 6.72 4.11
CA ASN A 62 -20.67 5.80 4.74
C ASN A 62 -20.22 5.35 6.13
N ARG A 63 -19.25 6.05 6.73
CA ARG A 63 -18.72 5.75 8.06
C ARG A 63 -18.08 4.36 8.15
N GLY A 64 -17.54 3.87 7.04
CA GLY A 64 -16.78 2.63 7.03
C GLY A 64 -15.45 2.78 7.76
N ASN A 65 -14.94 1.67 8.25
CA ASN A 65 -13.66 1.64 8.94
C ASN A 65 -12.53 1.33 7.95
N ILE A 66 -11.46 2.12 8.05
CA ILE A 66 -10.29 1.96 7.20
C ILE A 66 -9.07 1.82 8.11
N MET A 67 -8.21 0.86 7.80
CA MET A 67 -6.93 0.69 8.46
C MET A 67 -5.83 0.72 7.40
N ILE A 68 -4.80 1.51 7.63
CA ILE A 68 -3.66 1.58 6.73
C ILE A 68 -2.56 0.66 7.23
N VAL A 69 -2.02 -0.17 6.34
CA VAL A 69 -0.95 -1.11 6.66
C VAL A 69 0.28 -0.75 5.81
N GLY A 70 1.38 -0.46 6.45
CA GLY A 70 2.64 -0.17 5.77
C GLY A 70 3.81 -0.61 6.63
N THR A 71 4.18 -1.88 6.51
CA THR A 71 5.25 -2.49 7.31
C THR A 71 6.62 -2.37 6.65
N LYS A 72 6.65 -2.01 5.38
CA LYS A 72 7.90 -1.80 4.66
C LYS A 72 8.64 -0.58 5.23
N ARG A 73 9.94 -0.70 5.41
CA ARG A 73 10.78 0.33 6.03
C ARG A 73 10.56 1.72 5.43
N THR A 74 10.45 1.80 4.11
CA THR A 74 10.28 3.08 3.41
C THR A 74 8.90 3.70 3.58
N ALA A 75 7.90 2.92 4.00
CA ALA A 75 6.52 3.37 4.16
C ALA A 75 6.13 3.68 5.61
N ARG A 76 6.87 3.16 6.60
CA ARG A 76 6.47 3.22 8.01
C ARG A 76 6.13 4.62 8.51
N ASP A 77 7.04 5.55 8.36
CA ASP A 77 6.86 6.89 8.92
C ASP A 77 5.69 7.61 8.26
N THR A 78 5.57 7.49 6.94
CA THR A 78 4.48 8.09 6.19
C THR A 78 3.13 7.50 6.58
N VAL A 79 3.06 6.17 6.72
CA VAL A 79 1.84 5.48 7.15
C VAL A 79 1.40 5.97 8.52
N ALA A 80 2.30 6.01 9.48
CA ALA A 80 1.99 6.47 10.84
C ALA A 80 1.53 7.93 10.85
N SER A 81 2.27 8.80 10.17
CA SER A 81 1.97 10.23 10.10
C SER A 81 0.61 10.50 9.45
N GLU A 82 0.36 9.91 8.29
CA GLU A 82 -0.87 10.16 7.55
C GLU A 82 -2.09 9.52 8.22
N ALA A 83 -1.93 8.34 8.82
CA ALA A 83 -3.03 7.71 9.55
C ALA A 83 -3.43 8.52 10.78
N ARG A 84 -2.44 9.06 11.51
CA ARG A 84 -2.72 9.96 12.65
C ARG A 84 -3.44 11.22 12.21
N ARG A 85 -3.00 11.80 11.09
CA ARG A 85 -3.64 12.99 10.53
C ARG A 85 -5.10 12.73 10.18
N ALA A 86 -5.39 11.56 9.64
CA ALA A 86 -6.75 11.15 9.26
C ALA A 86 -7.58 10.63 10.44
N GLY A 87 -6.93 10.31 11.57
CA GLY A 87 -7.62 9.76 12.73
C GLY A 87 -8.04 8.31 12.55
N ILE A 88 -7.30 7.51 11.78
CA ILE A 88 -7.62 6.12 11.49
C ILE A 88 -6.56 5.17 12.04
N PRO A 89 -6.92 3.89 12.29
CA PRO A 89 -5.94 2.89 12.73
C PRO A 89 -4.89 2.62 11.67
N TYR A 90 -3.70 2.21 12.12
CA TYR A 90 -2.63 1.85 11.20
C TYR A 90 -1.75 0.75 11.79
N VAL A 91 -1.05 0.04 10.90
CA VAL A 91 -0.02 -0.93 11.25
C VAL A 91 1.25 -0.54 10.53
N ASP A 92 2.25 -0.11 11.28
CA ASP A 92 3.55 0.31 10.76
C ASP A 92 4.70 -0.60 11.24
N GLN A 93 4.37 -1.64 12.01
CA GLN A 93 5.30 -2.63 12.48
C GLN A 93 5.02 -3.97 11.80
N ARG A 94 5.69 -5.03 12.22
CA ARG A 94 5.50 -6.35 11.63
C ARG A 94 4.03 -6.77 11.70
N TRP A 95 3.50 -7.22 10.57
CA TRP A 95 2.17 -7.83 10.52
C TRP A 95 2.24 -9.25 11.08
N LEU A 96 1.53 -9.50 12.16
CA LEU A 96 1.45 -10.83 12.74
C LEU A 96 0.53 -11.71 11.90
N GLY A 97 0.96 -12.95 11.62
CA GLY A 97 0.13 -13.90 10.90
C GLY A 97 -1.19 -14.13 11.64
N GLY A 98 -2.28 -14.02 10.91
CA GLY A 98 -3.61 -14.25 11.47
C GLY A 98 -4.23 -13.09 12.22
N MET A 99 -3.70 -11.87 12.08
CA MET A 99 -4.27 -10.70 12.78
C MET A 99 -5.75 -10.47 12.45
N LEU A 100 -6.19 -10.85 11.25
CA LEU A 100 -7.60 -10.75 10.87
C LEU A 100 -8.30 -12.12 10.91
N THR A 101 -7.59 -13.17 10.53
CA THR A 101 -8.17 -14.51 10.37
C THR A 101 -8.12 -15.34 11.64
N ASN A 102 -7.18 -15.06 12.55
CA ASN A 102 -7.02 -15.76 13.82
C ASN A 102 -6.86 -14.74 14.96
N PHE A 103 -7.79 -13.82 15.03
CA PHE A 103 -7.73 -12.66 15.92
C PHE A 103 -7.62 -13.04 17.39
N LYS A 104 -8.36 -14.06 17.84
CA LYS A 104 -8.32 -14.50 19.25
C LYS A 104 -6.92 -14.88 19.70
N THR A 105 -6.20 -15.67 18.89
CA THR A 105 -4.84 -16.11 19.21
C THR A 105 -3.87 -14.95 19.24
N VAL A 106 -3.97 -14.05 18.25
CA VAL A 106 -3.11 -12.87 18.17
C VAL A 106 -3.36 -11.95 19.37
N LYS A 107 -4.62 -11.72 19.73
CA LYS A 107 -4.98 -10.91 20.90
C LYS A 107 -4.37 -11.47 22.17
N THR A 108 -4.41 -12.79 22.35
CA THR A 108 -3.81 -13.45 23.50
C THR A 108 -2.29 -13.24 23.53
N SER A 109 -1.62 -13.37 22.41
CA SER A 109 -0.18 -13.13 22.30
C SER A 109 0.20 -11.70 22.66
N ILE A 110 -0.58 -10.74 22.21
CA ILE A 110 -0.35 -9.32 22.52
C ILE A 110 -0.52 -9.04 24.02
N LYS A 111 -1.48 -9.65 24.68
CA LYS A 111 -1.70 -9.49 26.11
C LYS A 111 -0.55 -10.01 26.97
N ARG A 112 0.28 -10.91 26.43
CA ARG A 112 1.45 -11.45 27.12
C ARG A 112 2.66 -10.52 27.07
N LEU A 113 2.61 -9.50 26.24
CA LEU A 113 3.65 -8.49 26.18
C LEU A 113 3.47 -7.49 27.34
#